data_8285c0573acb1db2c701876d592b0c42
#
_entry.id   8285c0573acb1db2c701876d592b0c42
#
_cell.length_a   1.000
_cell.length_b   1.000
_cell.length_c   1.000
_cell.angle_alpha   90.00
_cell.angle_beta   90.00
_cell.angle_gamma   90.00
#
_symmetry.space_group_name_H-M   'P 1'
#
loop_
_entity.id
_entity.type
_entity.pdbx_description
1 polymer ?
#
loop_
_entity_poly.entity_id
_entity_poly.type
_entity_poly.pdbx_seq_one_letter_code
_entity_poly.pdbx_strand_id
1 'polypeptide(L)'
;VFWNNVALHLTRQEYNFLYLLAVTPMRVYTFEQIYQLVWKDYSVGDIKNIIWCLVKRLRKKLNVVEDGAGNCIVSVRDIGYKFELNNENEQQ
;
A
#
# COMPACT_ATOMS: atom_id res chain seq x y z
N VAL A 1 4.93 -12.54 -6.16
CA VAL A 1 5.15 -11.84 -4.89
C VAL A 1 4.76 -12.73 -3.74
N PHE A 2 5.58 -12.73 -2.71
CA PHE A 2 5.35 -13.56 -1.56
C PHE A 2 5.24 -12.71 -0.31
N TRP A 3 4.38 -13.13 0.58
CA TRP A 3 4.24 -12.53 1.90
C TRP A 3 4.38 -13.66 2.91
N ASN A 4 5.43 -13.61 3.73
CA ASN A 4 5.73 -14.68 4.70
C ASN A 4 5.71 -16.05 4.03
N ASN A 5 6.32 -16.14 2.84
CA ASN A 5 6.42 -17.36 2.07
C ASN A 5 5.11 -17.85 1.47
N VAL A 6 4.08 -17.02 1.49
CA VAL A 6 2.81 -17.35 0.84
C VAL A 6 2.68 -16.48 -0.40
N ALA A 7 2.37 -17.11 -1.54
CA ALA A 7 2.27 -16.40 -2.80
C ALA A 7 1.06 -15.46 -2.79
N LEU A 8 1.26 -14.24 -3.31
CA LEU A 8 0.22 -13.27 -3.47
C LEU A 8 -0.01 -13.02 -4.94
N HIS A 9 -1.28 -12.99 -5.34
CA HIS A 9 -1.64 -12.70 -6.72
C HIS A 9 -2.08 -11.24 -6.82
N LEU A 10 -1.12 -10.38 -7.11
CA LEU A 10 -1.37 -8.95 -7.19
C LEU A 10 -1.41 -8.48 -8.63
N THR A 11 -2.25 -7.48 -8.89
CA THR A 11 -2.20 -6.81 -10.18
C THR A 11 -0.91 -5.99 -10.26
N ARG A 12 -0.58 -5.49 -11.46
CA ARG A 12 0.62 -4.69 -11.63
C ARG A 12 0.59 -3.46 -10.74
N GLN A 13 -0.54 -2.75 -10.69
CA GLN A 13 -0.63 -1.56 -9.87
C GLN A 13 -0.54 -1.88 -8.40
N GLU A 14 -1.16 -2.97 -7.96
CA GLU A 14 -1.07 -3.38 -6.56
C GLU A 14 0.36 -3.70 -6.17
N TYR A 15 1.05 -4.42 -7.04
CA TYR A 15 2.44 -4.77 -6.77
C TYR A 15 3.31 -3.51 -6.74
N ASN A 16 3.15 -2.64 -7.73
CA ASN A 16 3.97 -1.43 -7.81
C ASN A 16 3.72 -0.52 -6.60
N PHE A 17 2.47 -0.42 -6.18
CA PHE A 17 2.13 0.39 -5.02
C PHE A 17 2.78 -0.16 -3.75
N LEU A 18 2.62 -1.46 -3.52
CA LEU A 18 3.18 -2.08 -2.33
C LEU A 18 4.71 -1.99 -2.34
N TYR A 19 5.32 -2.25 -3.49
CA TYR A 19 6.77 -2.17 -3.60
C TYR A 19 7.26 -0.76 -3.34
N LEU A 20 6.59 0.25 -3.92
CA LEU A 20 6.98 1.64 -3.73
C LEU A 20 7.03 2.00 -2.25
N LEU A 21 6.01 1.60 -1.51
CA LEU A 21 5.96 1.94 -0.08
C LEU A 21 6.91 1.09 0.73
N ALA A 22 7.06 -0.19 0.39
CA ALA A 22 7.83 -1.11 1.21
C ALA A 22 9.33 -0.87 1.14
N VAL A 23 9.84 -0.37 0.01
CA VAL A 23 11.28 -0.14 -0.11
C VAL A 23 11.73 1.08 0.69
N THR A 24 10.80 1.94 1.08
CA THR A 24 11.13 3.09 1.91
C THR A 24 10.10 3.17 3.05
N PRO A 25 10.22 2.29 4.04
CA PRO A 25 9.26 2.28 5.14
C PRO A 25 9.23 3.61 5.86
N MET A 26 8.05 3.98 6.33
CA MET A 26 7.80 5.21 7.07
C MET A 26 7.83 6.48 6.23
N ARG A 27 8.18 6.38 4.96
CA ARG A 27 8.11 7.55 4.10
C ARG A 27 6.70 7.75 3.60
N VAL A 28 6.19 8.97 3.73
CA VAL A 28 4.84 9.29 3.27
C VAL A 28 4.90 9.72 1.81
N TYR A 29 4.06 9.09 0.99
CA TYR A 29 3.92 9.48 -0.41
C TYR A 29 2.57 10.15 -0.58
N THR A 30 2.56 11.30 -1.25
CA THR A 30 1.31 12.01 -1.50
C THR A 30 0.50 11.27 -2.57
N PHE A 31 -0.78 11.62 -2.66
CA PHE A 31 -1.63 11.00 -3.68
C PHE A 31 -1.09 11.21 -5.08
N GLU A 32 -0.60 12.42 -5.37
CA GLU A 32 -0.04 12.71 -6.69
C GLU A 32 1.21 11.90 -6.96
N GLN A 33 2.08 11.80 -5.96
CA GLN A 33 3.30 11.01 -6.13
C GLN A 33 2.98 9.54 -6.40
N ILE A 34 2.02 9.01 -5.65
CA ILE A 34 1.62 7.62 -5.83
C ILE A 34 1.06 7.41 -7.24
N TYR A 35 0.18 8.30 -7.67
CA TYR A 35 -0.44 8.14 -8.97
C TYR A 35 0.59 8.18 -10.08
N GLN A 36 1.51 9.14 -10.03
CA GLN A 36 2.54 9.25 -11.05
C GLN A 36 3.47 8.05 -11.08
N LEU A 37 3.86 7.56 -9.90
CA LEU A 37 4.85 6.48 -9.82
C LEU A 37 4.24 5.11 -10.10
N VAL A 38 3.00 4.90 -9.70
CA VAL A 38 2.34 3.60 -9.87
C VAL A 38 1.64 3.50 -11.21
N TRP A 39 0.86 4.53 -11.56
CA TRP A 39 0.15 4.52 -12.85
C TRP A 39 0.97 5.13 -13.96
N LYS A 40 2.04 5.86 -13.61
CA LYS A 40 2.95 6.48 -14.57
C LYS A 40 2.22 7.43 -15.50
N ASP A 41 1.37 8.23 -14.90
CA ASP A 41 0.56 9.18 -15.64
C ASP A 41 0.36 10.40 -14.77
N TYR A 42 -0.13 11.49 -15.36
CA TYR A 42 -0.43 12.66 -14.58
C TYR A 42 -1.75 12.48 -13.88
N SER A 43 -1.89 13.13 -12.73
CA SER A 43 -3.13 13.00 -11.98
C SER A 43 -4.27 13.67 -12.73
N VAL A 44 -5.30 12.89 -13.01
CA VAL A 44 -6.48 13.37 -13.70
C VAL A 44 -7.68 12.79 -12.97
N GLY A 45 -8.63 13.63 -12.66
CA GLY A 45 -9.85 13.18 -12.01
C GLY A 45 -9.63 12.88 -10.54
N ASP A 46 -10.39 11.94 -10.02
CA ASP A 46 -10.41 11.65 -8.59
C ASP A 46 -9.37 10.61 -8.23
N ILE A 47 -8.12 11.03 -8.18
CA ILE A 47 -7.03 10.10 -7.90
C ILE A 47 -7.11 9.53 -6.48
N LYS A 48 -7.65 10.29 -5.52
CA LYS A 48 -7.79 9.78 -4.17
C LYS A 48 -8.67 8.55 -4.14
N ASN A 49 -9.77 8.58 -4.89
CA ASN A 49 -10.68 7.45 -4.92
C ASN A 49 -10.08 6.27 -5.68
N ILE A 50 -9.35 6.53 -6.75
CA ILE A 50 -8.68 5.48 -7.50
C ILE A 50 -7.68 4.76 -6.61
N ILE A 51 -6.87 5.51 -5.88
CA ILE A 51 -5.86 4.94 -5.00
C ILE A 51 -6.54 4.23 -3.83
N TRP A 52 -7.60 4.82 -3.28
CA TRP A 52 -8.32 4.23 -2.17
C TRP A 52 -8.88 2.84 -2.54
N CYS A 53 -9.42 2.72 -3.74
CA CYS A 53 -9.94 1.44 -4.21
C CYS A 53 -8.84 0.39 -4.31
N LEU A 54 -7.67 0.80 -4.82
CA LEU A 54 -6.55 -0.11 -4.91
C LEU A 54 -6.09 -0.55 -3.53
N VAL A 55 -6.00 0.39 -2.60
CA VAL A 55 -5.55 0.08 -1.24
C VAL A 55 -6.53 -0.87 -0.56
N LYS A 56 -7.81 -0.64 -0.77
CA LYS A 56 -8.83 -1.50 -0.17
C LYS A 56 -8.69 -2.94 -0.66
N ARG A 57 -8.50 -3.12 -1.96
CA ARG A 57 -8.32 -4.45 -2.52
C ARG A 57 -7.02 -5.10 -2.03
N LEU A 58 -5.96 -4.31 -1.99
CA LEU A 58 -4.66 -4.83 -1.57
C LEU A 58 -4.69 -5.25 -0.10
N ARG A 59 -5.28 -4.43 0.76
CA ARG A 59 -5.39 -4.79 2.17
C ARG A 59 -6.16 -6.09 2.36
N LYS A 60 -7.21 -6.27 1.57
CA LYS A 60 -8.00 -7.48 1.66
C LYS A 60 -7.18 -8.71 1.28
N LYS A 61 -6.38 -8.59 0.22
CA LYS A 61 -5.52 -9.69 -0.21
C LYS A 61 -4.48 -10.03 0.85
N LEU A 62 -3.88 -9.02 1.46
CA LEU A 62 -2.89 -9.24 2.51
C LEU A 62 -3.52 -9.88 3.74
N ASN A 63 -4.71 -9.44 4.11
CA ASN A 63 -5.36 -9.97 5.29
C ASN A 63 -5.81 -11.43 5.13
N VAL A 64 -6.02 -11.87 3.89
CA VAL A 64 -6.34 -13.27 3.64
C VAL A 64 -5.13 -14.15 3.93
N VAL A 65 -3.94 -13.66 3.61
CA VAL A 65 -2.71 -14.41 3.84
C VAL A 65 -2.32 -14.41 5.29
N GLU A 66 -2.42 -13.26 5.92
CA GLU A 66 -2.05 -13.13 7.32
C GLU A 66 -2.97 -12.10 7.96
N ASP A 67 -3.68 -12.50 9.00
CA ASP A 67 -4.65 -11.62 9.63
C ASP A 67 -3.95 -10.35 10.13
N GLY A 68 -4.47 -9.21 9.74
CA GLY A 68 -3.90 -7.92 10.12
C GLY A 68 -2.79 -7.43 9.23
N ALA A 69 -2.37 -8.21 8.22
CA ALA A 69 -1.24 -7.82 7.38
C ALA A 69 -1.53 -6.54 6.60
N GLY A 70 -2.79 -6.29 6.27
CA GLY A 70 -3.14 -5.07 5.55
C GLY A 70 -2.89 -3.79 6.32
N ASN A 71 -2.67 -3.90 7.63
CA ASN A 71 -2.42 -2.72 8.46
C ASN A 71 -1.05 -2.11 8.21
N CYS A 72 -0.18 -2.77 7.45
CA CYS A 72 1.11 -2.19 7.10
C CYS A 72 0.98 -1.00 6.17
N ILE A 73 -0.15 -0.88 5.46
CA ILE A 73 -0.40 0.26 4.60
C ILE A 73 -1.20 1.26 5.42
N VAL A 74 -0.55 2.33 5.83
CA VAL A 74 -1.13 3.31 6.74
C VAL A 74 -1.55 4.53 5.98
N SER A 75 -2.79 4.94 6.18
CA SER A 75 -3.34 6.14 5.59
C SER A 75 -2.89 7.35 6.38
N VAL A 76 -2.34 8.33 5.69
CA VAL A 76 -2.00 9.61 6.33
C VAL A 76 -3.06 10.61 5.85
N ARG A 77 -3.91 11.03 6.76
CA ARG A 77 -5.11 11.77 6.41
C ARG A 77 -4.82 12.98 5.54
N ASP A 78 -5.53 13.07 4.43
CA ASP A 78 -5.48 14.19 3.50
C ASP A 78 -4.11 14.36 2.83
N ILE A 79 -3.18 13.43 3.02
CA ILE A 79 -1.85 13.53 2.44
C ILE A 79 -1.57 12.36 1.49
N GLY A 80 -1.66 11.13 1.99
CA GLY A 80 -1.35 9.97 1.19
C GLY A 80 -1.21 8.72 2.03
N TYR A 81 -0.20 7.91 1.73
CA TYR A 81 0.00 6.63 2.39
C TYR A 81 1.46 6.39 2.70
N LYS A 82 1.71 5.53 3.67
CA LYS A 82 3.06 5.09 4.00
C LYS A 82 3.02 3.61 4.39
N PHE A 83 4.19 2.99 4.40
CA PHE A 83 4.33 1.61 4.82
C PHE A 83 4.90 1.59 6.23
N GLU A 84 4.24 0.88 7.12
CA GLU A 84 4.69 0.78 8.48
C GLU A 84 4.46 -0.65 8.96
N LEU A 85 5.53 -1.35 9.27
CA LEU A 85 5.39 -2.67 9.83
C LEU A 85 5.04 -2.54 11.29
N ASN A 86 3.92 -3.09 11.64
CA ASN A 86 3.49 -3.04 13.01
C ASN A 86 4.11 -4.21 13.74
N ASN A 87 5.03 -3.90 14.61
CA ASN A 87 5.76 -4.91 15.30
C ASN A 87 5.42 -4.86 16.77
N GLU A 88 4.24 -5.30 17.07
CA GLU A 88 3.76 -5.09 18.39
C GLU A 88 4.48 -5.85 19.41
N ASN A 89 5.28 -6.82 19.04
CA ASN A 89 6.05 -7.49 20.03
C ASN A 89 7.02 -6.61 20.70
N GLU A 90 7.34 -5.51 20.05
CA GLU A 90 8.26 -4.65 20.67
C GLU A 90 7.69 -3.83 21.68
N GLN A 91 6.41 -3.81 21.74
CA GLN A 91 5.83 -3.01 22.69
C GLN A 91 5.88 -3.56 23.97
N GLN A 92 6.14 -4.76 24.09
CA GLN A 92 6.06 -5.28 25.37
C GLN A 92 7.18 -5.20 26.16
#